data_b7490703c39d98b105a8f3c17d41a2eb
#
_entry.id   b7490703c39d98b105a8f3c17d41a2eb
#
_cell.length_a   1.000
_cell.length_b   1.000
_cell.length_c   1.000
_cell.angle_alpha   90.00
_cell.angle_beta   90.00
_cell.angle_gamma   90.00
#
_symmetry.space_group_name_H-M   'P 1'
#
loop_
_entity.id
_entity.type
_entity.pdbx_description
1 polymer ?
#
loop_
_entity_poly.entity_id
_entity_poly.type
_entity_poly.pdbx_seq_one_letter_code
_entity_poly.pdbx_strand_id
1 'polypeptide(L)'
;MAQQFNLAAYLGQKFKDLFHELSHQAVSKYFWKDLLIVFLGVALYTIGFSFLIYPQRVTTGGLMGICNIITIITSIKVDIPYNIANITLLVIAFLFLDKNFFIKTLIGIGLLAIFIPLATRTAIPDPSVESLWHLQVLKDQPLLALILGAMMCGLGLGLIFSVNGSSGGTDVIVALISKYRNMSFGRIFVIVDGTVVLFSSFANVYLADLKIDPLVAFDKLVMSFIEVVLLAMTMDWYTSGSRQSVQFMIFSSKCQEINDAITSRLRRGCTILEATGGYTGQPQKVLLVVVRKQQSVAISRIIEEIDPKAFVSQGAVKGVYGEGFESIKKIK
;
A
#
# COMPACT_ATOMS: atom_id res chain seq x y z
N MET A 1 37.25 15.14 -18.28
CA MET A 1 37.17 15.82 -16.98
C MET A 1 35.90 15.33 -16.30
N ALA A 2 36.01 14.41 -15.34
CA ALA A 2 34.88 13.97 -14.55
C ALA A 2 34.53 15.06 -13.54
N GLN A 3 33.37 15.70 -13.68
CA GLN A 3 32.84 16.57 -12.62
C GLN A 3 32.70 15.73 -11.34
N GLN A 4 33.48 16.05 -10.33
CA GLN A 4 33.29 15.48 -8.98
C GLN A 4 31.87 15.82 -8.53
N PHE A 5 31.03 14.80 -8.45
CA PHE A 5 29.66 14.92 -7.96
C PHE A 5 29.74 15.34 -6.48
N ASN A 6 29.46 16.60 -6.19
CA ASN A 6 29.48 17.11 -4.82
C ASN A 6 28.18 16.70 -4.10
N LEU A 7 28.24 15.55 -3.45
CA LEU A 7 27.11 14.94 -2.72
C LEU A 7 26.51 15.89 -1.67
N ALA A 8 27.35 16.68 -0.99
CA ALA A 8 26.89 17.63 0.03
C ALA A 8 26.08 18.78 -0.56
N ALA A 9 26.50 19.32 -1.71
CA ALA A 9 25.75 20.36 -2.41
C ALA A 9 24.43 19.82 -2.95
N TYR A 10 24.41 18.60 -3.49
CA TYR A 10 23.19 17.92 -3.96
C TYR A 10 22.18 17.69 -2.82
N LEU A 11 22.65 17.19 -1.67
CA LEU A 11 21.82 16.98 -0.49
C LEU A 11 21.29 18.29 0.08
N GLY A 12 22.13 19.34 0.15
CA GLY A 12 21.73 20.66 0.62
C GLY A 12 20.64 21.30 -0.25
N GLN A 13 20.74 21.14 -1.58
CA GLN A 13 19.71 21.63 -2.50
C GLN A 13 18.41 20.85 -2.36
N LYS A 14 18.49 19.52 -2.24
CA LYS A 14 17.33 18.66 -2.06
C LYS A 14 16.59 18.94 -0.75
N PHE A 15 17.32 19.30 0.33
CA PHE A 15 16.76 19.73 1.61
C PHE A 15 16.03 21.08 1.49
N LYS A 16 16.63 22.07 0.85
CA LYS A 16 15.97 23.37 0.59
C LYS A 16 14.67 23.21 -0.20
N ASP A 17 14.72 22.38 -1.23
CA ASP A 17 13.56 22.07 -2.06
C ASP A 17 12.46 21.34 -1.26
N LEU A 18 12.84 20.48 -0.31
CA LEU A 18 11.90 19.79 0.58
C LEU A 18 11.17 20.78 1.51
N PHE A 19 11.91 21.72 2.11
CA PHE A 19 11.31 22.75 2.98
C PHE A 19 10.38 23.69 2.22
N HIS A 20 10.77 24.09 1.02
CA HIS A 20 9.94 24.92 0.16
C HIS A 20 8.64 24.19 -0.25
N GLU A 21 8.74 22.91 -0.56
CA GLU A 21 7.58 22.09 -0.93
C GLU A 21 6.66 21.83 0.29
N LEU A 22 7.21 21.61 1.48
CA LEU A 22 6.47 21.48 2.73
C LEU A 22 5.63 22.73 3.02
N SER A 23 6.22 23.92 2.89
CA SER A 23 5.51 25.18 3.13
C SER A 23 4.38 25.42 2.13
N HIS A 24 4.58 25.02 0.88
CA HIS A 24 3.55 25.13 -0.16
C HIS A 24 2.42 24.10 -0.01
N GLN A 25 2.75 22.88 0.42
CA GLN A 25 1.78 21.80 0.61
C GLN A 25 0.95 21.98 1.90
N ALA A 26 1.54 22.52 2.97
CA ALA A 26 0.83 22.78 4.23
C ALA A 26 -0.40 23.69 4.05
N VAL A 27 -0.43 24.49 2.99
CA VAL A 27 -1.59 25.35 2.63
C VAL A 27 -2.66 24.56 1.86
N SER A 28 -2.35 23.38 1.30
CA SER A 28 -3.27 22.61 0.46
C SER A 28 -4.23 21.75 1.30
N LYS A 29 -5.54 21.88 1.06
CA LYS A 29 -6.56 20.99 1.66
C LYS A 29 -6.32 19.49 1.33
N TYR A 30 -5.72 19.18 0.20
CA TYR A 30 -5.40 17.82 -0.22
C TYR A 30 -4.33 17.19 0.66
N PHE A 31 -3.34 17.96 1.08
CA PHE A 31 -2.29 17.48 2.00
C PHE A 31 -2.86 17.05 3.35
N TRP A 32 -3.74 17.85 3.94
CA TRP A 32 -4.41 17.52 5.21
C TRP A 32 -5.31 16.31 5.11
N LYS A 33 -6.00 16.14 3.95
CA LYS A 33 -6.78 14.94 3.68
C LYS A 33 -5.89 13.70 3.60
N ASP A 34 -4.76 13.79 2.93
CA ASP A 34 -3.80 12.69 2.83
C ASP A 34 -3.20 12.35 4.19
N LEU A 35 -2.89 13.34 5.02
CA LEU A 35 -2.43 13.14 6.40
C LEU A 35 -3.48 12.44 7.27
N LEU A 36 -4.74 12.81 7.13
CA LEU A 36 -5.84 12.11 7.83
C LEU A 36 -5.90 10.64 7.42
N ILE A 37 -5.71 10.34 6.14
CA ILE A 37 -5.67 8.96 5.64
C ILE A 37 -4.46 8.20 6.20
N VAL A 38 -3.28 8.84 6.26
CA VAL A 38 -2.09 8.25 6.90
C VAL A 38 -2.35 7.96 8.37
N PHE A 39 -2.93 8.91 9.10
CA PHE A 39 -3.29 8.74 10.51
C PHE A 39 -4.25 7.57 10.73
N LEU A 40 -5.33 7.48 9.95
CA LEU A 40 -6.29 6.37 10.01
C LEU A 40 -5.63 5.03 9.64
N GLY A 41 -4.78 5.02 8.63
CA GLY A 41 -4.03 3.84 8.23
C GLY A 41 -3.08 3.34 9.32
N VAL A 42 -2.33 4.26 9.95
CA VAL A 42 -1.44 3.96 11.08
C VAL A 42 -2.24 3.47 12.29
N ALA A 43 -3.36 4.11 12.62
CA ALA A 43 -4.21 3.68 13.73
C ALA A 43 -4.76 2.25 13.51
N LEU A 44 -5.26 1.97 12.31
CA LEU A 44 -5.79 0.65 11.95
C LEU A 44 -4.69 -0.42 11.98
N TYR A 45 -3.50 -0.11 11.42
CA TYR A 45 -2.33 -0.98 11.50
C TYR A 45 -1.94 -1.27 12.95
N THR A 46 -1.85 -0.22 13.78
CA THR A 46 -1.46 -0.36 15.19
C THR A 46 -2.44 -1.23 15.97
N ILE A 47 -3.74 -1.06 15.77
CA ILE A 47 -4.77 -1.87 16.43
C ILE A 47 -4.61 -3.34 16.00
N GLY A 48 -4.56 -3.61 14.70
CA GLY A 48 -4.39 -4.98 14.17
C GLY A 48 -3.12 -5.65 14.68
N PHE A 49 -2.00 -4.93 14.62
CA PHE A 49 -0.71 -5.45 15.07
C PHE A 49 -0.67 -5.67 16.59
N SER A 50 -0.96 -4.64 17.37
CA SER A 50 -0.71 -4.67 18.82
C SER A 50 -1.68 -5.55 19.58
N PHE A 51 -2.96 -5.59 19.20
CA PHE A 51 -3.98 -6.35 19.95
C PHE A 51 -4.24 -7.75 19.40
N LEU A 52 -3.95 -8.01 18.11
CA LEU A 52 -4.29 -9.27 17.46
C LEU A 52 -3.06 -10.09 17.08
N ILE A 53 -2.03 -9.50 16.46
CA ILE A 53 -0.85 -10.23 15.98
C ILE A 53 0.20 -10.37 17.07
N TYR A 54 0.61 -9.27 17.69
CA TYR A 54 1.70 -9.23 18.67
C TYR A 54 1.54 -10.21 19.84
N PRO A 55 0.34 -10.39 20.44
CA PRO A 55 0.15 -11.37 21.53
C PRO A 55 0.37 -12.83 21.10
N GLN A 56 0.26 -13.15 19.80
CA GLN A 56 0.42 -14.52 19.29
C GLN A 56 1.89 -14.95 19.20
N ARG A 57 2.83 -14.01 19.36
CA ARG A 57 4.29 -14.27 19.33
C ARG A 57 4.73 -15.03 18.08
N VAL A 58 4.08 -14.74 16.95
CA VAL A 58 4.48 -15.28 15.63
C VAL A 58 5.76 -14.62 15.16
N THR A 59 6.48 -15.27 14.27
CA THR A 59 7.68 -14.71 13.66
C THR A 59 7.29 -13.59 12.70
N THR A 60 7.58 -12.35 13.05
CA THR A 60 7.24 -11.22 12.21
C THR A 60 8.12 -11.16 10.96
N GLY A 61 7.51 -10.86 9.82
CA GLY A 61 8.23 -10.47 8.61
C GLY A 61 8.82 -9.05 8.72
N GLY A 62 9.12 -8.46 7.61
CA GLY A 62 9.55 -7.06 7.53
C GLY A 62 10.92 -6.78 8.15
N LEU A 63 11.16 -5.51 8.43
CA LEU A 63 12.44 -5.05 8.98
C LEU A 63 12.73 -5.66 10.36
N MET A 64 11.71 -5.86 11.19
CA MET A 64 11.88 -6.46 12.51
C MET A 64 12.39 -7.90 12.41
N GLY A 65 11.89 -8.69 11.46
CA GLY A 65 12.37 -10.05 11.20
C GLY A 65 13.84 -10.08 10.80
N ILE A 66 14.28 -9.16 9.92
CA ILE A 66 15.69 -9.01 9.54
C ILE A 66 16.54 -8.67 10.76
N CYS A 67 16.10 -7.72 11.57
CA CYS A 67 16.84 -7.29 12.76
C CYS A 67 16.92 -8.40 13.82
N ASN A 68 15.88 -9.23 13.94
CA ASN A 68 15.89 -10.39 14.83
C ASN A 68 16.93 -11.43 14.39
N ILE A 69 17.07 -11.69 13.08
CA ILE A 69 18.12 -12.56 12.55
C ILE A 69 19.52 -12.02 12.93
N ILE A 70 19.73 -10.70 12.72
CA ILE A 70 21.00 -10.04 13.09
C ILE A 70 21.27 -10.20 14.60
N THR A 71 20.26 -9.99 15.44
CA THR A 71 20.35 -10.15 16.90
C THR A 71 20.77 -11.58 17.28
N ILE A 72 20.18 -12.60 16.67
CA ILE A 72 20.50 -14.01 16.93
C ILE A 72 21.98 -14.30 16.57
N ILE A 73 22.47 -13.76 15.46
CA ILE A 73 23.83 -14.02 14.97
C ILE A 73 24.87 -13.23 15.77
N THR A 74 24.57 -11.99 16.13
CA THR A 74 25.57 -11.04 16.69
C THR A 74 25.42 -10.80 18.19
N SER A 75 24.33 -11.26 18.81
CA SER A 75 23.95 -10.97 20.21
C SER A 75 23.79 -9.47 20.51
N ILE A 76 23.68 -8.62 19.48
CA ILE A 76 23.41 -7.19 19.61
C ILE A 76 21.89 -7.01 19.86
N LYS A 77 21.52 -6.12 20.79
CA LYS A 77 20.10 -5.81 21.06
C LYS A 77 19.38 -5.36 19.78
N VAL A 78 18.18 -5.89 19.55
CA VAL A 78 17.38 -5.67 18.32
C VAL A 78 17.14 -4.20 17.98
N ASP A 79 17.09 -3.32 18.97
CA ASP A 79 16.85 -1.89 18.78
C ASP A 79 17.96 -1.21 17.97
N ILE A 80 19.22 -1.68 18.11
CA ILE A 80 20.36 -1.08 17.42
C ILE A 80 20.29 -1.34 15.91
N PRO A 81 20.23 -2.59 15.41
CA PRO A 81 20.12 -2.87 14.00
C PRO A 81 18.82 -2.30 13.41
N TYR A 82 17.72 -2.29 14.19
CA TYR A 82 16.45 -1.74 13.74
C TYR A 82 16.53 -0.24 13.45
N ASN A 83 17.10 0.55 14.37
CA ASN A 83 17.24 1.98 14.17
C ASN A 83 18.20 2.31 13.02
N ILE A 84 19.32 1.60 12.90
CA ILE A 84 20.29 1.79 11.81
C ILE A 84 19.62 1.50 10.47
N ALA A 85 18.92 0.38 10.37
CA ALA A 85 18.25 -0.01 9.14
C ALA A 85 17.11 0.96 8.75
N ASN A 86 16.30 1.42 9.71
CA ASN A 86 15.27 2.43 9.46
C ASN A 86 15.85 3.75 8.96
N ILE A 87 16.92 4.24 9.60
CA ILE A 87 17.58 5.47 9.15
C ILE A 87 18.14 5.28 7.72
N THR A 88 18.75 4.14 7.45
CA THR A 88 19.27 3.83 6.11
C THR A 88 18.17 3.79 5.07
N LEU A 89 17.04 3.12 5.36
CA LEU A 89 15.90 3.07 4.47
C LEU A 89 15.25 4.45 4.27
N LEU A 90 15.23 5.28 5.31
CA LEU A 90 14.73 6.65 5.21
C LEU A 90 15.62 7.50 4.29
N VAL A 91 16.94 7.33 4.36
CA VAL A 91 17.89 7.99 3.45
C VAL A 91 17.67 7.50 2.01
N ILE A 92 17.47 6.21 1.81
CA ILE A 92 17.15 5.63 0.50
C ILE A 92 15.83 6.21 -0.02
N ALA A 93 14.80 6.30 0.81
CA ALA A 93 13.52 6.92 0.44
C ALA A 93 13.71 8.38 0.02
N PHE A 94 14.51 9.15 0.75
CA PHE A 94 14.84 10.53 0.42
C PHE A 94 15.57 10.68 -0.91
N LEU A 95 16.49 9.76 -1.24
CA LEU A 95 17.30 9.83 -2.45
C LEU A 95 16.54 9.37 -3.69
N PHE A 96 15.76 8.30 -3.59
CA PHE A 96 15.21 7.58 -4.74
C PHE A 96 13.69 7.73 -4.92
N LEU A 97 12.95 8.11 -3.87
CA LEU A 97 11.50 8.27 -3.92
C LEU A 97 11.11 9.75 -3.98
N ASP A 98 9.82 10.00 -4.21
CA ASP A 98 9.29 11.35 -4.35
C ASP A 98 9.28 12.08 -2.99
N LYS A 99 9.46 13.41 -2.98
CA LYS A 99 9.46 14.24 -1.77
C LYS A 99 8.16 14.08 -0.95
N ASN A 100 7.02 13.98 -1.63
CA ASN A 100 5.72 13.77 -0.98
C ASN A 100 5.64 12.42 -0.28
N PHE A 101 6.21 11.38 -0.90
CA PHE A 101 6.34 10.07 -0.28
C PHE A 101 7.18 10.14 0.98
N PHE A 102 8.35 10.80 0.92
CA PHE A 102 9.26 10.94 2.05
C PHE A 102 8.61 11.64 3.25
N ILE A 103 7.90 12.78 3.01
CA ILE A 103 7.23 13.53 4.07
C ILE A 103 6.17 12.68 4.78
N LYS A 104 5.30 12.03 4.01
CA LYS A 104 4.23 11.18 4.55
C LYS A 104 4.77 9.97 5.28
N THR A 105 5.87 9.39 4.77
CA THR A 105 6.58 8.29 5.41
C THR A 105 7.20 8.71 6.74
N LEU A 106 7.83 9.88 6.80
CA LEU A 106 8.40 10.41 8.04
C LEU A 106 7.31 10.60 9.11
N ILE A 107 6.15 11.13 8.71
CA ILE A 107 5.00 11.29 9.61
C ILE A 107 4.45 9.93 10.03
N GLY A 108 4.32 8.98 9.10
CA GLY A 108 3.87 7.61 9.37
C GLY A 108 4.76 6.89 10.39
N ILE A 109 6.09 6.96 10.21
CA ILE A 109 7.07 6.41 11.16
C ILE A 109 6.92 7.07 12.54
N GLY A 110 6.80 8.40 12.59
CA GLY A 110 6.62 9.13 13.84
C GLY A 110 5.34 8.74 14.60
N LEU A 111 4.23 8.58 13.87
CA LEU A 111 2.97 8.11 14.46
C LEU A 111 3.07 6.67 14.97
N LEU A 112 3.70 5.75 14.22
CA LEU A 112 3.90 4.37 14.63
C LEU A 112 4.81 4.28 15.86
N ALA A 113 5.86 5.08 15.92
CA ALA A 113 6.77 5.13 17.07
C ALA A 113 6.08 5.54 18.37
N ILE A 114 4.95 6.26 18.28
CA ILE A 114 4.12 6.65 19.43
C ILE A 114 3.03 5.60 19.69
N PHE A 115 2.31 5.18 18.65
CA PHE A 115 1.11 4.36 18.79
C PHE A 115 1.40 2.91 19.14
N ILE A 116 2.45 2.29 18.55
CA ILE A 116 2.79 0.89 18.84
C ILE A 116 3.17 0.69 20.32
N PRO A 117 4.11 1.45 20.91
CA PRO A 117 4.44 1.30 22.31
C PRO A 117 3.24 1.56 23.26
N LEU A 118 2.40 2.53 22.90
CA LEU A 118 1.21 2.83 23.68
C LEU A 118 0.20 1.68 23.65
N ALA A 119 -0.06 1.12 22.47
CA ALA A 119 -1.00 0.03 22.28
C ALA A 119 -0.47 -1.29 22.84
N THR A 120 0.81 -1.63 22.66
CA THR A 120 1.39 -2.87 23.17
C THR A 120 1.44 -2.93 24.69
N ARG A 121 1.63 -1.80 25.38
CA ARG A 121 1.54 -1.71 26.84
C ARG A 121 0.15 -2.07 27.37
N THR A 122 -0.89 -1.83 26.59
CA THR A 122 -2.27 -2.20 26.96
C THR A 122 -2.65 -3.60 26.52
N ALA A 123 -1.97 -4.18 25.53
CA ALA A 123 -2.27 -5.48 24.94
C ALA A 123 -1.65 -6.66 25.73
N ILE A 124 -0.49 -6.47 26.37
CA ILE A 124 0.18 -7.51 27.16
C ILE A 124 0.18 -7.10 28.64
N PRO A 125 -0.39 -7.96 29.52
CA PRO A 125 -0.30 -7.74 30.95
C PRO A 125 1.17 -7.78 31.40
N ASP A 126 1.68 -6.69 31.92
CA ASP A 126 2.90 -6.70 32.71
C ASP A 126 2.50 -7.00 34.16
N PRO A 127 2.96 -8.12 34.75
CA PRO A 127 2.64 -8.48 36.13
C PRO A 127 3.09 -7.44 37.16
N SER A 128 4.02 -6.56 36.77
CA SER A 128 4.56 -5.48 37.61
C SER A 128 3.73 -4.19 37.56
N VAL A 129 2.79 -4.08 36.62
CA VAL A 129 1.93 -2.90 36.45
C VAL A 129 0.48 -3.31 36.64
N GLU A 130 -0.14 -2.83 37.70
CA GLU A 130 -1.58 -2.94 37.95
C GLU A 130 -2.33 -2.07 36.91
N SER A 131 -2.42 -2.53 35.65
CA SER A 131 -3.14 -1.82 34.60
C SER A 131 -4.56 -2.36 34.48
N LEU A 132 -5.52 -1.45 34.61
CA LEU A 132 -6.97 -1.71 34.58
C LEU A 132 -7.51 -2.20 33.22
N TRP A 133 -6.67 -2.25 32.17
CA TRP A 133 -7.10 -2.49 30.79
C TRP A 133 -6.24 -3.56 30.10
N HIS A 134 -6.51 -4.82 30.40
CA HIS A 134 -5.90 -5.95 29.67
C HIS A 134 -6.87 -6.41 28.59
N LEU A 135 -6.79 -5.80 27.41
CA LEU A 135 -7.58 -6.16 26.23
C LEU A 135 -6.85 -7.21 25.39
N GLN A 136 -6.76 -8.43 25.89
CA GLN A 136 -6.33 -9.56 25.06
C GLN A 136 -7.54 -10.09 24.28
N VAL A 137 -7.71 -9.55 23.06
CA VAL A 137 -8.80 -9.95 22.16
C VAL A 137 -8.48 -11.31 21.54
N LEU A 138 -9.43 -12.24 21.55
CA LEU A 138 -9.31 -13.58 20.93
C LEU A 138 -8.14 -14.42 21.46
N LYS A 139 -7.89 -14.39 22.77
CA LYS A 139 -6.81 -15.15 23.42
C LYS A 139 -6.82 -16.64 23.09
N ASP A 140 -8.02 -17.24 23.08
CA ASP A 140 -8.20 -18.69 22.89
C ASP A 140 -8.34 -19.08 21.41
N GLN A 141 -8.23 -18.13 20.50
CA GLN A 141 -8.38 -18.34 19.04
C GLN A 141 -7.24 -17.67 18.25
N PRO A 142 -6.01 -18.15 18.37
CA PRO A 142 -4.83 -17.49 17.81
C PRO A 142 -4.91 -17.33 16.27
N LEU A 143 -5.44 -18.33 15.58
CA LEU A 143 -5.58 -18.25 14.12
C LEU A 143 -6.58 -17.16 13.69
N LEU A 144 -7.71 -17.03 14.38
CA LEU A 144 -8.70 -16.01 14.08
C LEU A 144 -8.17 -14.60 14.39
N ALA A 145 -7.45 -14.45 15.50
CA ALA A 145 -6.78 -13.20 15.84
C ALA A 145 -5.78 -12.80 14.77
N LEU A 146 -5.00 -13.75 14.28
CA LEU A 146 -4.00 -13.53 13.24
C LEU A 146 -4.64 -13.14 11.90
N ILE A 147 -5.73 -13.82 11.50
CA ILE A 147 -6.45 -13.49 10.26
C ILE A 147 -7.00 -12.07 10.31
N LEU A 148 -7.72 -11.72 11.38
CA LEU A 148 -8.29 -10.38 11.55
C LEU A 148 -7.20 -9.32 11.67
N GLY A 149 -6.13 -9.60 12.43
CA GLY A 149 -4.99 -8.71 12.57
C GLY A 149 -4.28 -8.44 11.24
N ALA A 150 -4.01 -9.48 10.45
CA ALA A 150 -3.40 -9.35 9.13
C ALA A 150 -4.27 -8.54 8.16
N MET A 151 -5.59 -8.77 8.17
CA MET A 151 -6.51 -7.98 7.34
C MET A 151 -6.54 -6.50 7.77
N MET A 152 -6.56 -6.21 9.07
CA MET A 152 -6.51 -4.82 9.57
C MET A 152 -5.18 -4.15 9.23
N CYS A 153 -4.07 -4.84 9.41
CA CYS A 153 -2.75 -4.34 9.02
C CYS A 153 -2.66 -4.09 7.51
N GLY A 154 -3.14 -5.03 6.70
CA GLY A 154 -3.17 -4.90 5.25
C GLY A 154 -4.03 -3.72 4.76
N LEU A 155 -5.20 -3.48 5.37
CA LEU A 155 -6.02 -2.29 5.12
C LEU A 155 -5.30 -1.01 5.54
N GLY A 156 -4.68 -1.01 6.73
CA GLY A 156 -3.92 0.13 7.24
C GLY A 156 -2.78 0.53 6.29
N LEU A 157 -1.97 -0.44 5.87
CA LEU A 157 -0.91 -0.22 4.88
C LEU A 157 -1.49 0.20 3.53
N GLY A 158 -2.56 -0.42 3.08
CA GLY A 158 -3.26 -0.07 1.85
C GLY A 158 -3.71 1.40 1.83
N LEU A 159 -4.26 1.90 2.95
CA LEU A 159 -4.60 3.32 3.13
C LEU A 159 -3.37 4.21 2.98
N ILE A 160 -2.28 3.91 3.68
CA ILE A 160 -1.04 4.69 3.64
C ILE A 160 -0.44 4.73 2.22
N PHE A 161 -0.36 3.56 1.55
CA PHE A 161 0.15 3.48 0.17
C PHE A 161 -0.77 4.13 -0.87
N SER A 162 -2.09 4.19 -0.62
CA SER A 162 -3.03 4.85 -1.53
C SER A 162 -2.78 6.35 -1.67
N VAL A 163 -2.24 6.97 -0.64
CA VAL A 163 -1.86 8.39 -0.62
C VAL A 163 -0.36 8.62 -0.86
N ASN A 164 0.33 7.61 -1.37
CA ASN A 164 1.76 7.68 -1.65
C ASN A 164 2.60 7.95 -0.40
N GLY A 165 2.36 7.20 0.67
CA GLY A 165 3.11 7.16 1.92
C GLY A 165 3.58 5.74 2.24
N SER A 166 4.29 5.55 3.37
CA SER A 166 4.77 4.28 3.88
C SER A 166 4.77 4.30 5.41
N SER A 167 4.76 3.14 6.03
CA SER A 167 4.94 2.99 7.48
C SER A 167 6.41 2.94 7.89
N GLY A 168 7.33 2.95 6.94
CA GLY A 168 8.78 2.73 7.15
C GLY A 168 9.16 1.25 7.00
N GLY A 169 10.40 0.92 7.40
CA GLY A 169 10.86 -0.48 7.31
C GLY A 169 10.90 -1.02 5.87
N THR A 170 10.57 -2.31 5.72
CA THR A 170 10.54 -2.99 4.40
C THR A 170 9.56 -2.37 3.42
N ASP A 171 8.58 -1.61 3.87
CA ASP A 171 7.63 -0.87 3.04
C ASP A 171 8.34 0.07 2.06
N VAL A 172 9.46 0.68 2.49
CA VAL A 172 10.28 1.54 1.62
C VAL A 172 10.90 0.71 0.49
N ILE A 173 11.34 -0.52 0.78
CA ILE A 173 11.86 -1.45 -0.23
C ILE A 173 10.76 -1.81 -1.21
N VAL A 174 9.56 -2.11 -0.71
CA VAL A 174 8.39 -2.41 -1.54
C VAL A 174 8.04 -1.24 -2.45
N ALA A 175 8.02 -0.02 -1.93
CA ALA A 175 7.78 1.19 -2.71
C ALA A 175 8.86 1.41 -3.78
N LEU A 176 10.11 1.17 -3.44
CA LEU A 176 11.24 1.30 -4.36
C LEU A 176 11.15 0.29 -5.50
N ILE A 177 10.92 -0.99 -5.21
CA ILE A 177 10.76 -2.05 -6.21
C ILE A 177 9.57 -1.73 -7.12
N SER A 178 8.42 -1.33 -6.55
CA SER A 178 7.22 -1.00 -7.33
C SER A 178 7.39 0.24 -8.22
N LYS A 179 8.34 1.12 -7.89
CA LYS A 179 8.69 2.27 -8.73
C LYS A 179 9.36 1.83 -10.03
N TYR A 180 10.22 0.80 -9.99
CA TYR A 180 11.01 0.34 -11.12
C TYR A 180 10.44 -0.92 -11.79
N ARG A 181 9.60 -1.68 -11.10
CA ARG A 181 8.96 -2.89 -11.62
C ARG A 181 7.44 -2.74 -11.62
N ASN A 182 6.80 -3.19 -12.67
CA ASN A 182 5.33 -3.16 -12.79
C ASN A 182 4.71 -4.36 -12.05
N MET A 183 4.88 -4.37 -10.72
CA MET A 183 4.34 -5.39 -9.83
C MET A 183 3.40 -4.76 -8.80
N SER A 184 2.41 -5.52 -8.34
CA SER A 184 1.56 -5.07 -7.24
C SER A 184 2.34 -5.02 -5.92
N PHE A 185 1.96 -4.12 -5.03
CA PHE A 185 2.59 -3.98 -3.72
C PHE A 185 2.54 -5.28 -2.93
N GLY A 186 1.38 -5.96 -2.87
CA GLY A 186 1.23 -7.21 -2.13
C GLY A 186 2.12 -8.33 -2.68
N ARG A 187 2.30 -8.42 -4.00
CA ARG A 187 3.23 -9.40 -4.59
C ARG A 187 4.67 -9.18 -4.11
N ILE A 188 5.10 -7.92 -4.05
CA ILE A 188 6.43 -7.57 -3.56
C ILE A 188 6.53 -7.87 -2.06
N PHE A 189 5.48 -7.57 -1.28
CA PHE A 189 5.41 -7.90 0.15
C PHE A 189 5.57 -9.39 0.40
N VAL A 190 4.81 -10.23 -0.30
CA VAL A 190 4.93 -11.70 -0.14
C VAL A 190 6.34 -12.19 -0.43
N ILE A 191 7.01 -11.63 -1.44
CA ILE A 191 8.38 -12.01 -1.77
C ILE A 191 9.36 -11.54 -0.68
N VAL A 192 9.31 -10.27 -0.31
CA VAL A 192 10.26 -9.66 0.65
C VAL A 192 10.03 -10.24 2.05
N ASP A 193 8.83 -10.07 2.59
CA ASP A 193 8.55 -10.46 3.97
C ASP A 193 8.42 -11.98 4.12
N GLY A 194 7.93 -12.69 3.11
CA GLY A 194 7.93 -14.15 3.08
C GLY A 194 9.35 -14.73 3.13
N THR A 195 10.28 -14.14 2.40
CA THR A 195 11.70 -14.50 2.47
C THR A 195 12.27 -14.26 3.87
N VAL A 196 11.97 -13.10 4.46
CA VAL A 196 12.40 -12.76 5.83
C VAL A 196 11.85 -13.76 6.84
N VAL A 197 10.56 -14.11 6.75
CA VAL A 197 9.91 -15.10 7.64
C VAL A 197 10.61 -16.45 7.55
N LEU A 198 10.92 -16.93 6.34
CA LEU A 198 11.63 -18.20 6.13
C LEU A 198 13.01 -18.18 6.81
N PHE A 199 13.81 -17.16 6.54
CA PHE A 199 15.15 -17.03 7.13
C PHE A 199 15.10 -16.83 8.64
N SER A 200 14.17 -16.04 9.16
CA SER A 200 14.00 -15.81 10.59
C SER A 200 13.57 -17.09 11.32
N SER A 201 12.68 -17.89 10.73
CA SER A 201 12.29 -19.19 11.31
C SER A 201 13.46 -20.17 11.33
N PHE A 202 14.24 -20.22 10.23
CA PHE A 202 15.46 -21.02 10.19
C PHE A 202 16.48 -20.60 11.26
N ALA A 203 16.72 -19.29 11.40
CA ALA A 203 17.65 -18.76 12.39
C ALA A 203 17.20 -19.10 13.82
N ASN A 204 15.92 -19.02 14.12
CA ASN A 204 15.37 -19.38 15.44
C ASN A 204 15.53 -20.87 15.79
N VAL A 205 15.50 -21.78 14.80
CA VAL A 205 15.67 -23.23 15.04
C VAL A 205 17.13 -23.62 15.17
N TYR A 206 17.98 -23.09 14.32
CA TYR A 206 19.35 -23.61 14.18
C TYR A 206 20.44 -22.71 14.78
N LEU A 207 20.20 -21.42 14.90
CA LEU A 207 21.21 -20.44 15.33
C LEU A 207 20.92 -19.84 16.70
N ALA A 208 19.69 -19.89 17.20
CA ALA A 208 19.37 -19.36 18.53
C ALA A 208 19.88 -20.29 19.64
N ASP A 209 20.44 -19.71 20.71
CA ASP A 209 20.90 -20.44 21.88
C ASP A 209 19.77 -21.23 22.58
N LEU A 210 18.55 -20.69 22.57
CA LEU A 210 17.33 -21.34 22.96
C LEU A 210 16.80 -22.16 21.78
N LYS A 211 17.18 -23.43 21.69
CA LYS A 211 16.67 -24.35 20.67
C LYS A 211 15.17 -24.50 20.82
N ILE A 212 14.42 -23.83 19.94
CA ILE A 212 12.97 -23.99 19.83
C ILE A 212 12.70 -25.37 19.22
N ASP A 213 11.71 -26.10 19.78
CA ASP A 213 11.26 -27.34 19.18
C ASP A 213 10.92 -27.13 17.70
N PRO A 214 11.47 -27.92 16.78
CA PRO A 214 11.21 -27.79 15.34
C PRO A 214 9.71 -27.79 14.97
N LEU A 215 8.87 -28.54 15.70
CA LEU A 215 7.43 -28.57 15.49
C LEU A 215 6.78 -27.22 15.85
N VAL A 216 7.16 -26.65 16.99
CA VAL A 216 6.66 -25.32 17.40
C VAL A 216 7.13 -24.23 16.45
N ALA A 217 8.35 -24.34 15.94
CA ALA A 217 8.90 -23.41 14.94
C ALA A 217 8.15 -23.53 13.61
N PHE A 218 7.80 -24.75 13.21
CA PHE A 218 7.01 -25.00 12.00
C PHE A 218 5.60 -24.40 12.11
N ASP A 219 4.91 -24.59 13.24
CA ASP A 219 3.59 -23.98 13.48
C ASP A 219 3.65 -22.46 13.38
N LYS A 220 4.66 -21.84 14.00
CA LYS A 220 4.88 -20.40 13.92
C LYS A 220 5.21 -19.94 12.50
N LEU A 221 5.99 -20.70 11.76
CA LEU A 221 6.30 -20.43 10.35
C LEU A 221 5.02 -20.41 9.50
N VAL A 222 4.17 -21.43 9.64
CA VAL A 222 2.90 -21.50 8.89
C VAL A 222 2.00 -20.32 9.25
N MET A 223 1.86 -19.99 10.53
CA MET A 223 1.07 -18.84 10.98
C MET A 223 1.61 -17.52 10.41
N SER A 224 2.93 -17.32 10.47
CA SER A 224 3.57 -16.11 9.92
C SER A 224 3.40 -16.00 8.42
N PHE A 225 3.44 -17.11 7.70
CA PHE A 225 3.24 -17.11 6.26
C PHE A 225 1.78 -16.78 5.89
N ILE A 226 0.82 -17.30 6.64
CA ILE A 226 -0.61 -16.96 6.51
C ILE A 226 -0.80 -15.46 6.75
N GLU A 227 -0.18 -14.91 7.79
CA GLU A 227 -0.22 -13.47 8.10
C GLU A 227 0.28 -12.63 6.91
N VAL A 228 1.49 -12.89 6.42
CA VAL A 228 2.09 -12.14 5.31
C VAL A 228 1.22 -12.20 4.05
N VAL A 229 0.70 -13.38 3.71
CA VAL A 229 -0.16 -13.55 2.52
C VAL A 229 -1.48 -12.80 2.68
N LEU A 230 -2.15 -12.90 3.83
CA LEU A 230 -3.42 -12.21 4.07
C LEU A 230 -3.26 -10.68 4.10
N LEU A 231 -2.20 -10.20 4.77
CA LEU A 231 -1.85 -8.78 4.78
C LEU A 231 -1.65 -8.26 3.35
N ALA A 232 -0.82 -8.96 2.57
CA ALA A 232 -0.52 -8.60 1.19
C ALA A 232 -1.76 -8.63 0.29
N MET A 233 -2.60 -9.66 0.40
CA MET A 233 -3.85 -9.77 -0.37
C MET A 233 -4.82 -8.64 -0.04
N THR A 234 -4.98 -8.32 1.24
CA THR A 234 -5.89 -7.26 1.70
C THR A 234 -5.39 -5.89 1.24
N MET A 235 -4.08 -5.66 1.35
CA MET A 235 -3.45 -4.44 0.85
C MET A 235 -3.62 -4.29 -0.66
N ASP A 236 -3.37 -5.36 -1.44
CA ASP A 236 -3.57 -5.33 -2.89
C ASP A 236 -5.04 -5.13 -3.28
N TRP A 237 -5.95 -5.76 -2.57
CA TRP A 237 -7.39 -5.56 -2.79
C TRP A 237 -7.76 -4.09 -2.64
N TYR A 238 -7.28 -3.42 -1.58
CA TYR A 238 -7.55 -2.01 -1.35
C TYR A 238 -6.87 -1.12 -2.39
N THR A 239 -5.57 -1.28 -2.63
CA THR A 239 -4.79 -0.42 -3.53
C THR A 239 -5.15 -0.63 -5.00
N SER A 240 -5.42 -1.86 -5.42
CA SER A 240 -5.84 -2.17 -6.79
C SER A 240 -7.27 -1.74 -7.08
N GLY A 241 -8.18 -1.83 -6.10
CA GLY A 241 -9.56 -1.41 -6.24
C GLY A 241 -9.71 0.09 -6.54
N SER A 242 -8.83 0.92 -5.98
CA SER A 242 -8.85 2.37 -6.17
C SER A 242 -8.24 2.84 -7.51
N ARG A 243 -7.43 2.00 -8.17
CA ARG A 243 -6.68 2.34 -9.41
C ARG A 243 -7.22 1.70 -10.67
N GLN A 244 -8.24 0.86 -10.58
CA GLN A 244 -8.83 0.21 -11.76
C GLN A 244 -9.53 1.23 -12.64
N SER A 245 -9.17 1.21 -13.93
CA SER A 245 -9.90 1.92 -14.98
C SER A 245 -10.77 0.95 -15.75
N VAL A 246 -11.86 1.44 -16.29
CA VAL A 246 -12.83 0.68 -17.06
C VAL A 246 -13.05 1.38 -18.38
N GLN A 247 -12.99 0.61 -19.45
CA GLN A 247 -13.31 1.06 -20.79
C GLN A 247 -14.73 0.62 -21.12
N PHE A 248 -15.51 1.53 -21.65
CA PHE A 248 -16.82 1.27 -22.23
C PHE A 248 -16.75 1.43 -23.74
N MET A 249 -17.27 0.46 -24.45
CA MET A 249 -17.61 0.58 -25.88
C MET A 249 -19.13 0.54 -25.98
N ILE A 250 -19.71 1.67 -26.42
CA ILE A 250 -21.16 1.89 -26.42
C ILE A 250 -21.63 1.97 -27.87
N PHE A 251 -22.48 1.04 -28.26
CA PHE A 251 -23.08 0.96 -29.58
C PHE A 251 -24.52 1.47 -29.47
N SER A 252 -24.78 2.67 -29.99
CA SER A 252 -26.06 3.33 -29.87
C SER A 252 -26.34 4.24 -31.07
N SER A 253 -27.59 4.39 -31.46
CA SER A 253 -27.98 5.39 -32.41
C SER A 253 -27.93 6.82 -31.85
N LYS A 254 -27.90 6.94 -30.50
CA LYS A 254 -27.84 8.21 -29.76
C LYS A 254 -26.43 8.50 -29.20
N CYS A 255 -25.39 8.07 -29.91
CA CYS A 255 -24.00 8.25 -29.46
C CYS A 255 -23.65 9.70 -29.13
N GLN A 256 -24.18 10.67 -29.87
CA GLN A 256 -23.90 12.09 -29.64
C GLN A 256 -24.52 12.58 -28.32
N GLU A 257 -25.79 12.23 -28.06
CA GLU A 257 -26.47 12.60 -26.83
C GLU A 257 -25.79 11.99 -25.59
N ILE A 258 -25.34 10.73 -25.70
CA ILE A 258 -24.60 10.04 -24.63
C ILE A 258 -23.25 10.72 -24.42
N ASN A 259 -22.52 11.07 -25.48
CA ASN A 259 -21.26 11.81 -25.41
C ASN A 259 -21.42 13.13 -24.66
N ASP A 260 -22.44 13.93 -25.03
CA ASP A 260 -22.68 15.25 -24.46
C ASP A 260 -23.05 15.16 -22.98
N ALA A 261 -23.84 14.14 -22.61
CA ALA A 261 -24.20 13.87 -21.23
C ALA A 261 -22.99 13.42 -20.38
N ILE A 262 -22.14 12.53 -20.90
CA ILE A 262 -20.93 12.09 -20.21
C ILE A 262 -19.96 13.25 -20.02
N THR A 263 -19.74 14.03 -21.07
CA THR A 263 -18.80 15.17 -21.06
C THR A 263 -19.28 16.27 -20.10
N SER A 264 -20.58 16.60 -20.10
CA SER A 264 -21.13 17.66 -19.25
C SER A 264 -21.25 17.24 -17.78
N ARG A 265 -21.79 16.03 -17.52
CA ARG A 265 -22.09 15.58 -16.13
C ARG A 265 -20.86 15.01 -15.41
N LEU A 266 -19.98 14.28 -16.12
CA LEU A 266 -18.81 13.60 -15.51
C LEU A 266 -17.49 14.25 -15.86
N ARG A 267 -17.45 15.23 -16.76
CA ARG A 267 -16.24 15.89 -17.25
C ARG A 267 -15.20 14.88 -17.74
N ARG A 268 -15.65 13.89 -18.53
CA ARG A 268 -14.81 12.86 -19.14
C ARG A 268 -14.85 12.96 -20.64
N GLY A 269 -13.66 12.88 -21.24
CA GLY A 269 -13.53 12.83 -22.69
C GLY A 269 -14.01 11.48 -23.22
N CYS A 270 -14.70 11.53 -24.34
CA CYS A 270 -15.10 10.35 -25.09
C CYS A 270 -14.50 10.41 -26.50
N THR A 271 -14.36 9.26 -27.14
CA THR A 271 -13.92 9.16 -28.54
C THR A 271 -15.02 8.49 -29.34
N ILE A 272 -15.49 9.15 -30.41
CA ILE A 272 -16.43 8.55 -31.35
C ILE A 272 -15.63 7.85 -32.44
N LEU A 273 -15.86 6.54 -32.59
CA LEU A 273 -15.26 5.72 -33.64
C LEU A 273 -16.31 5.46 -34.72
N GLU A 274 -15.92 5.61 -35.96
CA GLU A 274 -16.69 5.18 -37.12
C GLU A 274 -16.49 3.67 -37.32
N ALA A 275 -17.56 2.93 -37.40
CA ALA A 275 -17.55 1.48 -37.55
C ALA A 275 -18.59 1.05 -38.58
N THR A 276 -18.43 -0.17 -39.09
CA THR A 276 -19.43 -0.82 -39.97
C THR A 276 -19.98 -2.05 -39.29
N GLY A 277 -21.29 -2.18 -39.21
CA GLY A 277 -21.93 -3.37 -38.65
C GLY A 277 -21.60 -4.60 -39.48
N GLY A 278 -20.93 -5.61 -38.87
CA GLY A 278 -20.48 -6.81 -39.60
C GLY A 278 -21.62 -7.62 -40.21
N TYR A 279 -22.77 -7.63 -39.58
CA TYR A 279 -23.98 -8.36 -40.07
C TYR A 279 -24.82 -7.50 -41.01
N THR A 280 -25.00 -6.23 -40.68
CA THR A 280 -25.90 -5.33 -41.42
C THR A 280 -25.24 -4.61 -42.60
N GLY A 281 -23.91 -4.54 -42.60
CA GLY A 281 -23.14 -3.73 -43.55
C GLY A 281 -23.34 -2.22 -43.42
N GLN A 282 -24.13 -1.77 -42.45
CA GLN A 282 -24.49 -0.37 -42.27
C GLN A 282 -23.42 0.38 -41.45
N PRO A 283 -23.16 1.66 -41.80
CA PRO A 283 -22.29 2.50 -40.98
C PRO A 283 -22.93 2.77 -39.63
N GLN A 284 -22.13 2.65 -38.56
CA GLN A 284 -22.55 2.94 -37.18
C GLN A 284 -21.45 3.68 -36.41
N LYS A 285 -21.85 4.41 -35.39
CA LYS A 285 -20.91 5.08 -34.49
C LYS A 285 -20.79 4.29 -33.18
N VAL A 286 -19.56 4.18 -32.68
CA VAL A 286 -19.25 3.54 -31.40
C VAL A 286 -18.61 4.58 -30.50
N LEU A 287 -19.16 4.79 -29.32
CA LEU A 287 -18.60 5.69 -28.33
C LEU A 287 -17.65 4.91 -27.41
N LEU A 288 -16.38 5.32 -27.40
CA LEU A 288 -15.35 4.79 -26.52
C LEU A 288 -15.12 5.78 -25.38
N VAL A 289 -15.24 5.32 -24.14
CA VAL A 289 -14.92 6.11 -22.96
C VAL A 289 -14.12 5.27 -21.95
N VAL A 290 -13.08 5.87 -21.36
CA VAL A 290 -12.28 5.26 -20.32
C VAL A 290 -12.47 6.08 -19.04
N VAL A 291 -12.89 5.41 -17.96
CA VAL A 291 -13.16 6.05 -16.68
C VAL A 291 -12.59 5.25 -15.52
N ARG A 292 -12.47 5.86 -14.35
CA ARG A 292 -12.15 5.12 -13.13
C ARG A 292 -13.32 4.21 -12.75
N LYS A 293 -13.04 3.06 -12.19
CA LYS A 293 -14.07 2.06 -11.78
C LYS A 293 -15.19 2.67 -10.94
N GLN A 294 -14.89 3.66 -10.10
CA GLN A 294 -15.85 4.37 -9.29
C GLN A 294 -16.91 5.13 -10.10
N GLN A 295 -16.59 5.52 -11.34
CA GLN A 295 -17.48 6.26 -12.24
C GLN A 295 -18.30 5.33 -13.15
N SER A 296 -18.02 4.02 -13.15
CA SER A 296 -18.68 3.06 -14.05
C SER A 296 -20.20 3.03 -13.85
N VAL A 297 -20.66 3.07 -12.61
CA VAL A 297 -22.09 3.08 -12.28
C VAL A 297 -22.79 4.33 -12.84
N ALA A 298 -22.13 5.49 -12.76
CA ALA A 298 -22.67 6.73 -13.29
C ALA A 298 -22.77 6.70 -14.83
N ILE A 299 -21.75 6.14 -15.51
CA ILE A 299 -21.80 5.92 -16.96
C ILE A 299 -22.97 5.01 -17.34
N SER A 300 -23.11 3.86 -16.68
CA SER A 300 -24.19 2.92 -16.98
C SER A 300 -25.58 3.57 -16.82
N ARG A 301 -25.77 4.38 -15.79
CA ARG A 301 -27.02 5.13 -15.59
C ARG A 301 -27.29 6.15 -16.69
N ILE A 302 -26.29 6.89 -17.14
CA ILE A 302 -26.42 7.86 -18.24
C ILE A 302 -26.84 7.14 -19.52
N ILE A 303 -26.23 5.99 -19.82
CA ILE A 303 -26.55 5.21 -21.00
C ILE A 303 -27.99 4.71 -20.92
N GLU A 304 -28.39 4.12 -19.80
CA GLU A 304 -29.75 3.60 -19.59
C GLU A 304 -30.83 4.70 -19.67
N GLU A 305 -30.50 5.91 -19.17
CA GLU A 305 -31.39 7.08 -19.23
C GLU A 305 -31.64 7.56 -20.67
N ILE A 306 -30.59 7.55 -21.52
CA ILE A 306 -30.68 8.11 -22.88
C ILE A 306 -31.11 7.06 -23.91
N ASP A 307 -30.51 5.86 -23.84
CA ASP A 307 -30.80 4.76 -24.75
C ASP A 307 -30.79 3.41 -24.02
N PRO A 308 -31.96 2.98 -23.48
CA PRO A 308 -32.07 1.67 -22.82
C PRO A 308 -31.79 0.47 -23.73
N LYS A 309 -31.77 0.67 -25.07
CA LYS A 309 -31.47 -0.38 -26.05
C LYS A 309 -30.02 -0.39 -26.50
N ALA A 310 -29.17 0.50 -25.99
CA ALA A 310 -27.77 0.54 -26.34
C ALA A 310 -27.08 -0.79 -25.99
N PHE A 311 -26.27 -1.30 -26.90
CA PHE A 311 -25.37 -2.41 -26.60
C PHE A 311 -24.07 -1.87 -26.00
N VAL A 312 -23.71 -2.36 -24.83
CA VAL A 312 -22.56 -1.86 -24.07
C VAL A 312 -21.62 -2.99 -23.75
N SER A 313 -20.37 -2.88 -24.17
CA SER A 313 -19.28 -3.74 -23.75
C SER A 313 -18.42 -3.01 -22.74
N GLN A 314 -18.23 -3.60 -21.56
CA GLN A 314 -17.41 -3.05 -20.49
C GLN A 314 -16.23 -3.97 -20.21
N GLY A 315 -15.02 -3.42 -20.24
CA GLY A 315 -13.78 -4.15 -19.93
C GLY A 315 -12.91 -3.43 -18.92
N ALA A 316 -12.24 -4.18 -18.04
CA ALA A 316 -11.22 -3.61 -17.16
C ALA A 316 -9.96 -3.31 -17.97
N VAL A 317 -9.44 -2.09 -17.82
CA VAL A 317 -8.21 -1.64 -18.51
C VAL A 317 -7.14 -1.41 -17.46
N LYS A 318 -5.95 -1.98 -17.69
CA LYS A 318 -4.77 -1.78 -16.86
C LYS A 318 -3.84 -0.78 -17.54
N GLY A 319 -3.25 0.14 -16.74
CA GLY A 319 -2.24 1.06 -17.24
C GLY A 319 -2.79 2.19 -18.12
N VAL A 320 -3.81 2.88 -17.66
CA VAL A 320 -4.31 4.10 -18.30
C VAL A 320 -3.54 5.29 -17.77
N TYR A 321 -2.90 6.03 -18.68
CA TYR A 321 -2.05 7.18 -18.37
C TYR A 321 -2.47 8.40 -19.19
N GLY A 322 -2.19 9.60 -18.69
CA GLY A 322 -2.47 10.85 -19.38
C GLY A 322 -3.48 11.72 -18.64
N GLU A 323 -4.06 12.69 -19.35
CA GLU A 323 -4.99 13.66 -18.76
C GLU A 323 -6.19 13.00 -18.06
N GLY A 324 -6.39 13.34 -16.80
CA GLY A 324 -7.45 12.76 -15.97
C GLY A 324 -7.12 11.40 -15.31
N PHE A 325 -5.94 10.83 -15.63
CA PHE A 325 -5.39 9.58 -15.07
C PHE A 325 -3.99 9.79 -14.49
N GLU A 326 -3.26 8.72 -14.24
CA GLU A 326 -1.89 8.81 -13.78
C GLU A 326 -0.95 9.35 -14.87
N SER A 327 0.02 10.19 -14.50
CA SER A 327 1.03 10.66 -15.44
C SER A 327 1.91 9.50 -15.94
N ILE A 328 2.29 9.54 -17.22
CA ILE A 328 3.25 8.59 -17.79
C ILE A 328 4.58 8.78 -17.06
N LYS A 329 4.95 7.79 -16.23
CA LYS A 329 6.27 7.79 -15.60
C LYS A 329 7.30 7.57 -16.72
N LYS A 330 8.15 8.55 -16.97
CA LYS A 330 9.30 8.34 -17.85
C LYS A 330 10.20 7.28 -17.21
N ILE A 331 10.24 6.11 -17.82
CA ILE A 331 11.25 5.08 -17.53
C ILE A 331 12.57 5.67 -18.06
N LYS A 332 13.42 6.15 -17.16
CA LYS A 332 14.81 6.50 -17.45
C LYS A 332 15.70 5.29 -17.20
#